data_39351ed8e5aea02a851990fabcec412f
#
_entry.id   39351ed8e5aea02a851990fabcec412f
#
_cell.length_a   1.000
_cell.length_b   1.000
_cell.length_c   1.000
_cell.angle_alpha   90.00
_cell.angle_beta   90.00
_cell.angle_gamma   90.00
#
_symmetry.space_group_name_H-M   'P 1'
#
loop_
_entity.id
_entity.type
_entity.pdbx_description
1 polymer ?
#
loop_
_entity_poly.entity_id
_entity_poly.type
_entity_poly.pdbx_seq_one_letter_code
_entity_poly.pdbx_strand_id
1 'polypeptide(L)'
;MSDTNKNAVRRLFDEVWNKGNLPLADQLFAQDYSHHDPSTPEFGRGPESEKKRATLYRAAFPDVRLTIEEIISEGETVTARWSCQGTHKGDLNGIAATGKQFTISGISVARFTNGKMIEGWVNWDALGLMQQLGIVAQLGKAKAATSATTK
;
A
#
# COMPACT_ATOMS: atom_id res chain seq x y z
N MET A 1 11.04 -9.66 -20.90
CA MET A 1 10.17 -10.22 -19.84
C MET A 1 10.30 -9.45 -18.56
N SER A 2 11.52 -9.36 -17.99
CA SER A 2 11.69 -8.65 -16.73
C SER A 2 11.34 -7.17 -16.83
N ASP A 3 11.67 -6.50 -17.94
CA ASP A 3 11.29 -5.10 -18.12
C ASP A 3 9.78 -4.93 -18.25
N THR A 4 9.11 -5.85 -18.94
CA THR A 4 7.65 -5.84 -19.06
C THR A 4 6.99 -5.99 -17.70
N ASN A 5 7.50 -6.91 -16.88
CA ASN A 5 6.95 -7.14 -15.54
C ASN A 5 7.23 -5.96 -14.62
N LYS A 6 8.43 -5.36 -14.69
CA LYS A 6 8.73 -4.14 -13.93
C LYS A 6 7.81 -3.00 -14.33
N ASN A 7 7.55 -2.86 -15.64
CA ASN A 7 6.64 -1.81 -16.12
C ASN A 7 5.21 -2.03 -15.63
N ALA A 8 4.76 -3.28 -15.53
CA ALA A 8 3.45 -3.59 -14.95
C ALA A 8 3.36 -3.13 -13.50
N VAL A 9 4.42 -3.34 -12.71
CA VAL A 9 4.45 -2.88 -11.32
C VAL A 9 4.45 -1.35 -11.28
N ARG A 10 5.21 -0.68 -12.13
CA ARG A 10 5.20 0.79 -12.22
C ARG A 10 3.81 1.32 -12.55
N ARG A 11 3.13 0.69 -13.51
CA ARG A 11 1.77 1.09 -13.89
C ARG A 11 0.78 0.87 -12.75
N LEU A 12 0.94 -0.21 -11.98
CA LEU A 12 0.11 -0.43 -10.80
C LEU A 12 0.23 0.75 -9.83
N PHE A 13 1.44 1.16 -9.51
CA PHE A 13 1.67 2.26 -8.58
C PHE A 13 1.18 3.60 -9.15
N ASP A 14 1.56 3.92 -10.38
CA ASP A 14 1.26 5.23 -10.97
C ASP A 14 -0.20 5.37 -11.37
N GLU A 15 -0.78 4.36 -12.01
CA GLU A 15 -2.13 4.47 -12.57
C GLU A 15 -3.20 4.04 -11.59
N VAL A 16 -3.08 2.85 -11.01
CA VAL A 16 -4.12 2.32 -10.13
C VAL A 16 -4.13 3.07 -8.80
N TRP A 17 -2.98 3.17 -8.16
CA TRP A 17 -2.88 3.78 -6.83
C TRP A 17 -2.83 5.30 -6.87
N ASN A 18 -1.94 5.89 -7.67
CA ASN A 18 -1.77 7.35 -7.65
C ASN A 18 -2.89 8.08 -8.39
N LYS A 19 -3.41 7.49 -9.47
CA LYS A 19 -4.44 8.14 -10.29
C LYS A 19 -5.84 7.57 -10.10
N GLY A 20 -5.96 6.41 -9.45
CA GLY A 20 -7.26 5.79 -9.23
C GLY A 20 -7.84 5.10 -10.47
N ASN A 21 -7.00 4.75 -11.45
CA ASN A 21 -7.43 4.04 -12.64
C ASN A 21 -7.66 2.57 -12.31
N LEU A 22 -8.75 2.26 -11.63
CA LEU A 22 -9.05 0.91 -11.16
C LEU A 22 -9.22 -0.11 -12.30
N PRO A 23 -9.86 0.23 -13.45
CA PRO A 23 -10.02 -0.75 -14.52
C PRO A 23 -8.71 -1.34 -15.04
N LEU A 24 -7.60 -0.63 -14.89
CA LEU A 24 -6.30 -1.14 -15.32
C LEU A 24 -5.92 -2.43 -14.57
N ALA A 25 -6.43 -2.63 -13.36
CA ALA A 25 -6.15 -3.85 -12.60
C ALA A 25 -6.56 -5.10 -13.36
N ASP A 26 -7.60 -5.03 -14.19
CA ASP A 26 -8.03 -6.18 -14.99
C ASP A 26 -6.97 -6.63 -15.98
N GLN A 27 -6.10 -5.72 -16.42
CA GLN A 27 -5.00 -6.04 -17.34
C GLN A 27 -3.75 -6.54 -16.62
N LEU A 28 -3.55 -6.08 -15.39
CA LEU A 28 -2.30 -6.34 -14.64
C LEU A 28 -2.35 -7.61 -13.81
N PHE A 29 -3.54 -8.02 -13.34
CA PHE A 29 -3.70 -9.13 -12.41
C PHE A 29 -4.40 -10.31 -13.05
N ALA A 30 -3.95 -11.52 -12.71
CA ALA A 30 -4.65 -12.75 -13.09
C ALA A 30 -5.96 -12.87 -12.31
N GLN A 31 -6.93 -13.59 -12.86
CA GLN A 31 -8.24 -13.76 -12.23
C GLN A 31 -8.16 -14.45 -10.86
N ASP A 32 -7.16 -15.29 -10.67
CA ASP A 32 -6.94 -16.01 -9.41
C ASP A 32 -5.80 -15.44 -8.58
N TYR A 33 -5.39 -14.18 -8.85
CA TYR A 33 -4.34 -13.52 -8.08
C TYR A 33 -4.60 -13.62 -6.59
N SER A 34 -3.57 -13.98 -5.82
CA SER A 34 -3.65 -13.99 -4.37
C SER A 34 -2.68 -12.97 -3.76
N HIS A 35 -3.16 -12.30 -2.73
CA HIS A 35 -2.45 -11.20 -2.08
C HIS A 35 -2.17 -11.54 -0.62
N HIS A 36 -0.95 -11.26 -0.17
CA HIS A 36 -0.52 -11.52 1.20
C HIS A 36 -0.04 -10.22 1.83
N ASP A 37 -0.84 -9.70 2.76
CA ASP A 37 -0.55 -8.46 3.47
C ASP A 37 -1.11 -8.58 4.88
N PRO A 38 -0.23 -8.79 5.89
CA PRO A 38 -0.69 -9.01 7.27
C PRO A 38 -1.38 -7.79 7.87
N SER A 39 -1.19 -6.61 7.30
CA SER A 39 -1.68 -5.35 7.87
C SER A 39 -2.93 -4.81 7.18
N THR A 40 -3.44 -5.51 6.17
CA THR A 40 -4.59 -5.05 5.40
C THR A 40 -5.71 -6.09 5.48
N PRO A 41 -6.99 -5.67 5.57
CA PRO A 41 -8.10 -6.62 5.52
C PRO A 41 -8.07 -7.48 4.27
N GLU A 42 -8.63 -8.68 4.37
CA GLU A 42 -8.77 -9.58 3.23
C GLU A 42 -9.85 -9.05 2.28
N PHE A 43 -9.53 -9.00 0.99
CA PHE A 43 -10.47 -8.55 -0.04
C PHE A 43 -10.77 -9.63 -1.07
N GLY A 44 -10.34 -10.86 -0.84
CA GLY A 44 -10.53 -11.94 -1.79
C GLY A 44 -9.39 -12.04 -2.78
N ARG A 45 -9.71 -12.49 -3.99
CA ARG A 45 -8.71 -12.80 -5.03
C ARG A 45 -8.98 -12.01 -6.30
N GLY A 46 -8.00 -12.04 -7.19
CA GLY A 46 -8.12 -11.46 -8.52
C GLY A 46 -8.02 -9.94 -8.53
N PRO A 47 -8.27 -9.34 -9.71
CA PRO A 47 -8.20 -7.88 -9.86
C PRO A 47 -9.16 -7.14 -8.93
N GLU A 48 -10.30 -7.74 -8.59
CA GLU A 48 -11.28 -7.11 -7.71
C GLU A 48 -10.73 -6.87 -6.32
N SER A 49 -9.85 -7.74 -5.83
CA SER A 49 -9.22 -7.55 -4.52
C SER A 49 -8.34 -6.30 -4.51
N GLU A 50 -7.62 -6.06 -5.60
CA GLU A 50 -6.77 -4.87 -5.72
C GLU A 50 -7.59 -3.60 -5.82
N LYS A 51 -8.69 -3.65 -6.60
CA LYS A 51 -9.59 -2.49 -6.72
C LYS A 51 -10.17 -2.11 -5.36
N LYS A 52 -10.60 -3.08 -4.57
CA LYS A 52 -11.15 -2.83 -3.23
C LYS A 52 -10.11 -2.25 -2.30
N ARG A 53 -8.89 -2.77 -2.37
CA ARG A 53 -7.78 -2.29 -1.53
C ARG A 53 -7.43 -0.85 -1.87
N ALA A 54 -7.27 -0.56 -3.17
CA ALA A 54 -6.98 0.79 -3.62
C ALA A 54 -8.11 1.75 -3.24
N THR A 55 -9.36 1.33 -3.38
CA THR A 55 -10.52 2.14 -3.01
C THR A 55 -10.49 2.51 -1.54
N LEU A 56 -10.21 1.53 -0.65
CA LEU A 56 -10.15 1.77 0.78
C LEU A 56 -9.12 2.84 1.13
N TYR A 57 -7.89 2.67 0.63
CA TYR A 57 -6.82 3.58 1.00
C TYR A 57 -6.92 4.93 0.31
N ARG A 58 -7.43 4.99 -0.91
CA ARG A 58 -7.64 6.27 -1.60
C ARG A 58 -8.76 7.08 -0.98
N ALA A 59 -9.78 6.42 -0.42
CA ALA A 59 -10.85 7.11 0.30
C ALA A 59 -10.32 7.69 1.63
N ALA A 60 -9.48 6.95 2.33
CA ALA A 60 -8.87 7.41 3.57
C ALA A 60 -7.84 8.52 3.32
N PHE A 61 -7.09 8.41 2.24
CA PHE A 61 -6.00 9.34 1.89
C PHE A 61 -6.19 9.84 0.46
N PRO A 62 -7.07 10.83 0.23
CA PRO A 62 -7.37 11.28 -1.15
C PRO A 62 -6.17 11.79 -1.92
N ASP A 63 -5.15 12.27 -1.23
CA ASP A 63 -3.91 12.77 -1.80
C ASP A 63 -2.78 11.72 -1.79
N VAL A 64 -3.12 10.45 -1.64
CA VAL A 64 -2.11 9.39 -1.53
C VAL A 64 -1.18 9.40 -2.73
N ARG A 65 0.11 9.27 -2.44
CA ARG A 65 1.14 9.19 -3.47
C ARG A 65 2.16 8.13 -3.10
N LEU A 66 2.27 7.12 -3.95
CA LEU A 66 3.29 6.09 -3.84
C LEU A 66 4.42 6.39 -4.81
N THR A 67 5.64 6.22 -4.33
CA THR A 67 6.84 6.43 -5.13
C THR A 67 7.70 5.16 -5.04
N ILE A 68 8.05 4.59 -6.20
CA ILE A 68 8.96 3.46 -6.23
C ILE A 68 10.37 4.01 -6.08
N GLU A 69 11.04 3.64 -4.99
CA GLU A 69 12.41 4.05 -4.72
C GLU A 69 13.41 3.14 -5.43
N GLU A 70 13.06 1.87 -5.54
CA GLU A 70 13.94 0.87 -6.14
C GLU A 70 13.09 -0.29 -6.66
N ILE A 71 13.42 -0.79 -7.84
CA ILE A 71 12.70 -1.93 -8.41
C ILE A 71 13.73 -2.87 -9.04
N ILE A 72 13.62 -4.14 -8.69
CA ILE A 72 14.50 -5.18 -9.22
C ILE A 72 13.67 -6.38 -9.63
N SER A 73 14.20 -7.16 -10.56
CA SER A 73 13.51 -8.37 -10.98
C SER A 73 14.51 -9.48 -11.23
N GLU A 74 14.07 -10.70 -10.98
CA GLU A 74 14.81 -11.91 -11.29
C GLU A 74 13.79 -12.94 -11.75
N GLY A 75 13.97 -13.47 -12.97
CA GLY A 75 12.99 -14.37 -13.56
C GLY A 75 11.62 -13.69 -13.65
N GLU A 76 10.60 -14.35 -13.16
CA GLU A 76 9.23 -13.86 -13.16
C GLU A 76 8.86 -13.15 -11.85
N THR A 77 9.83 -12.77 -11.05
CA THR A 77 9.57 -12.09 -9.76
C THR A 77 10.10 -10.67 -9.83
N VAL A 78 9.27 -9.73 -9.35
CA VAL A 78 9.63 -8.31 -9.27
C VAL A 78 9.51 -7.86 -7.82
N THR A 79 10.52 -7.15 -7.32
CA THR A 79 10.51 -6.57 -5.99
C THR A 79 10.60 -5.05 -6.11
N ALA A 80 9.73 -4.35 -5.40
CA ALA A 80 9.74 -2.90 -5.36
C ALA A 80 9.83 -2.42 -3.91
N ARG A 81 10.78 -1.54 -3.64
CA ARG A 81 10.86 -0.81 -2.38
C ARG A 81 10.29 0.58 -2.64
N TRP A 82 9.33 0.99 -1.82
CA TRP A 82 8.56 2.19 -2.10
C TRP A 82 8.30 3.02 -0.85
N SER A 83 7.96 4.27 -1.07
CA SER A 83 7.46 5.17 -0.04
C SER A 83 6.03 5.59 -0.38
N CYS A 84 5.28 5.99 0.63
CA CYS A 84 3.90 6.42 0.49
C CYS A 84 3.65 7.60 1.42
N GLN A 85 3.03 8.64 0.89
CA GLN A 85 2.66 9.81 1.69
C GLN A 85 1.22 10.19 1.42
N GLY A 86 0.61 10.86 2.38
CA GLY A 86 -0.76 11.32 2.24
C GLY A 86 -1.25 12.03 3.49
N THR A 87 -2.51 12.40 3.46
CA THR A 87 -3.21 13.05 4.58
C THR A 87 -4.45 12.25 4.91
N HIS A 88 -4.65 11.96 6.20
CA HIS A 88 -5.79 11.18 6.67
C HIS A 88 -7.05 12.03 6.71
N LYS A 89 -7.78 12.07 5.61
CA LYS A 89 -8.97 12.90 5.46
C LYS A 89 -10.27 12.11 5.38
N GLY A 90 -10.21 10.80 5.28
CA GLY A 90 -11.38 9.93 5.25
C GLY A 90 -11.26 8.80 6.24
N ASP A 91 -12.34 8.07 6.45
CA ASP A 91 -12.36 6.93 7.35
C ASP A 91 -11.38 5.85 6.88
N LEU A 92 -10.56 5.35 7.80
CA LEU A 92 -9.63 4.25 7.54
C LEU A 92 -10.12 3.03 8.32
N ASN A 93 -10.93 2.22 7.66
CA ASN A 93 -11.43 0.96 8.22
C ASN A 93 -11.94 1.12 9.66
N GLY A 94 -12.78 2.13 9.89
CA GLY A 94 -13.35 2.43 11.20
C GLY A 94 -12.61 3.49 12.00
N ILE A 95 -11.44 3.92 11.56
CA ILE A 95 -10.68 4.99 12.22
C ILE A 95 -11.05 6.32 11.58
N ALA A 96 -11.70 7.19 12.35
CA ALA A 96 -12.13 8.50 11.87
C ALA A 96 -10.94 9.35 11.42
N ALA A 97 -11.15 10.20 10.43
CA ALA A 97 -10.12 11.07 9.88
C ALA A 97 -9.47 11.92 10.97
N THR A 98 -8.13 11.91 11.01
CA THR A 98 -7.35 12.68 11.96
C THR A 98 -6.84 14.00 11.38
N GLY A 99 -6.86 14.15 10.06
CA GLY A 99 -6.30 15.32 9.37
C GLY A 99 -4.78 15.34 9.34
N LYS A 100 -4.13 14.31 9.84
CA LYS A 100 -2.66 14.27 9.95
C LYS A 100 -2.01 13.74 8.68
N GLN A 101 -0.83 14.25 8.40
CA GLN A 101 0.00 13.78 7.30
C GLN A 101 0.90 12.64 7.75
N PHE A 102 1.28 11.80 6.79
CA PHE A 102 2.18 10.69 7.07
C PHE A 102 3.11 10.44 5.88
N THR A 103 4.24 9.82 6.18
CA THR A 103 5.15 9.24 5.19
C THR A 103 5.62 7.90 5.73
N ILE A 104 5.36 6.85 4.97
CA ILE A 104 5.72 5.48 5.37
C ILE A 104 6.40 4.78 4.21
N SER A 105 6.95 3.62 4.47
CA SER A 105 7.63 2.81 3.46
C SER A 105 7.14 1.39 3.48
N GLY A 106 7.41 0.67 2.39
CA GLY A 106 7.08 -0.72 2.28
C GLY A 106 7.90 -1.41 1.21
N ILE A 107 7.77 -2.73 1.17
CA ILE A 107 8.39 -3.57 0.16
C ILE A 107 7.36 -4.54 -0.35
N SER A 108 7.26 -4.65 -1.67
CA SER A 108 6.32 -5.55 -2.33
C SER A 108 7.08 -6.53 -3.20
N VAL A 109 6.61 -7.78 -3.23
CA VAL A 109 7.12 -8.80 -4.14
C VAL A 109 5.95 -9.28 -4.97
N ALA A 110 6.11 -9.30 -6.29
CA ALA A 110 5.09 -9.76 -7.21
C ALA A 110 5.64 -10.87 -8.08
N ARG A 111 4.87 -11.95 -8.21
CA ARG A 111 5.19 -13.06 -9.10
C ARG A 111 4.28 -13.00 -10.32
N PHE A 112 4.86 -13.19 -11.49
CA PHE A 112 4.15 -13.08 -12.77
C PHE A 112 4.08 -14.42 -13.50
N THR A 113 3.04 -14.57 -14.30
CA THR A 113 2.94 -15.65 -15.30
C THR A 113 2.24 -15.03 -16.50
N ASN A 114 2.85 -15.21 -17.70
CA ASN A 114 2.30 -14.68 -18.95
C ASN A 114 1.96 -13.19 -18.87
N GLY A 115 2.82 -12.41 -18.20
CA GLY A 115 2.67 -10.98 -18.14
C GLY A 115 1.67 -10.46 -17.12
N LYS A 116 1.05 -11.35 -16.33
CA LYS A 116 0.09 -10.96 -15.30
C LYS A 116 0.56 -11.37 -13.90
N MET A 117 0.26 -10.54 -12.93
CA MET A 117 0.56 -10.87 -11.53
C MET A 117 -0.35 -11.99 -11.05
N ILE A 118 0.25 -13.05 -10.51
CA ILE A 118 -0.48 -14.21 -9.99
C ILE A 118 -0.43 -14.27 -8.48
N GLU A 119 0.57 -13.65 -7.86
CA GLU A 119 0.70 -13.67 -6.40
C GLU A 119 1.54 -12.47 -5.97
N GLY A 120 1.19 -11.88 -4.84
CA GLY A 120 1.92 -10.73 -4.30
C GLY A 120 2.05 -10.78 -2.79
N TRP A 121 3.15 -10.27 -2.29
CA TRP A 121 3.43 -10.12 -0.86
C TRP A 121 3.78 -8.67 -0.60
N VAL A 122 3.20 -8.12 0.47
CA VAL A 122 3.49 -6.75 0.87
C VAL A 122 3.74 -6.71 2.37
N ASN A 123 4.85 -6.09 2.75
CA ASN A 123 5.10 -5.70 4.13
C ASN A 123 5.36 -4.20 4.14
N TRP A 124 4.61 -3.49 4.95
CA TRP A 124 4.73 -2.03 5.01
C TRP A 124 4.61 -1.58 6.46
N ASP A 125 5.04 -0.35 6.70
CA ASP A 125 5.14 0.19 8.05
C ASP A 125 3.78 0.66 8.57
N ALA A 126 2.91 -0.30 8.84
CA ALA A 126 1.57 -0.02 9.37
C ALA A 126 1.64 0.59 10.78
N LEU A 127 2.58 0.13 11.60
CA LEU A 127 2.77 0.71 12.92
C LEU A 127 3.17 2.17 12.81
N GLY A 128 4.11 2.49 11.92
CA GLY A 128 4.52 3.88 11.69
C GLY A 128 3.37 4.76 11.25
N LEU A 129 2.49 4.22 10.39
CA LEU A 129 1.27 4.96 10.01
C LEU A 129 0.41 5.27 11.24
N MET A 130 0.14 4.27 12.07
CA MET A 130 -0.68 4.48 13.27
C MET A 130 -0.05 5.47 14.23
N GLN A 131 1.27 5.43 14.37
CA GLN A 131 2.00 6.38 15.22
C GLN A 131 1.91 7.81 14.67
N GLN A 132 2.09 7.98 13.37
CA GLN A 132 2.03 9.31 12.75
C GLN A 132 0.63 9.90 12.77
N LEU A 133 -0.39 9.06 12.69
CA LEU A 133 -1.78 9.51 12.81
C LEU A 133 -2.20 9.76 14.27
N GLY A 134 -1.34 9.42 15.23
CA GLY A 134 -1.62 9.63 16.64
C GLY A 134 -2.54 8.58 17.26
N ILE A 135 -2.76 7.46 16.58
CA ILE A 135 -3.59 6.36 17.08
C ILE A 135 -2.83 5.53 18.10
N VAL A 136 -1.52 5.37 17.87
CA VAL A 136 -0.63 4.60 18.74
C VAL A 136 0.56 5.48 19.11
N ALA A 137 1.03 5.37 20.36
CA ALA A 137 2.20 6.13 20.82
C ALA A 137 3.46 5.63 20.11
N GLN A 138 4.39 6.55 19.82
CA GLN A 138 5.67 6.19 19.25
C GLN A 138 6.57 5.55 20.29
N LEU A 139 7.29 4.52 19.89
CA LEU A 139 8.32 3.91 20.74
C LEU A 139 9.36 4.97 21.06
N GLY A 140 9.80 5.01 22.29
CA GLY A 140 10.76 6.01 22.77
C GLY A 140 10.16 7.36 23.09
N LYS A 141 8.91 7.63 22.72
CA LYS A 141 8.20 8.87 23.03
C LYS A 141 6.97 8.66 23.90
N ALA A 142 6.58 7.42 24.15
CA ALA A 142 5.38 7.09 24.93
C ALA A 142 5.46 7.69 26.33
N LYS A 143 6.63 7.63 26.95
CA LYS A 143 6.84 8.16 28.29
C LYS A 143 6.66 9.68 28.34
N ALA A 144 7.18 10.40 27.35
CA ALA A 144 7.02 11.85 27.28
C ALA A 144 5.54 12.24 27.10
N ALA A 145 4.82 11.53 26.24
CA ALA A 145 3.39 11.76 26.04
C ALA A 145 2.61 11.51 27.32
N THR A 146 2.93 10.44 28.06
CA THR A 146 2.32 10.11 29.33
C THR A 146 2.55 11.23 30.37
N SER A 147 3.76 11.73 30.43
CA SER A 147 4.10 12.85 31.34
C SER A 147 3.28 14.09 31.04
N ALA A 148 3.06 14.39 29.77
CA ALA A 148 2.27 15.55 29.37
C ALA A 148 0.80 15.42 29.77
N THR A 149 0.25 14.21 29.79
CA THR A 149 -1.15 13.99 30.12
C THR A 149 -1.43 13.94 31.63
N THR A 150 -0.42 13.72 32.44
CA THR A 150 -0.61 13.63 33.89
C THR A 150 -0.64 14.99 34.58
N LYS A 151 -0.45 16.05 33.86
CA LYS A 151 -0.51 17.39 34.37
C LYS A 151 -1.87 18.01 34.16
#